data_ecff22ee437891889885654288bb7518
#
_entry.id   ecff22ee437891889885654288bb7518
#
_cell.length_a   1.000
_cell.length_b   1.000
_cell.length_c   1.000
_cell.angle_alpha   90.00
_cell.angle_beta   90.00
_cell.angle_gamma   90.00
#
_symmetry.space_group_name_H-M   'P 1'
#
loop_
_entity.id
_entity.type
_entity.pdbx_description
1 polymer ?
#
loop_
_entity_poly.entity_id
_entity_poly.type
_entity_poly.pdbx_seq_one_letter_code
_entity_poly.pdbx_strand_id
1 'polypeptide(L)'
;MYNKINISNVKEECCGCSNCQYICPVSAVKLTIRGGYFYPEVTECIECGLCKKICPVINNTSEKRNDVQESYISFISDVELRKKSTSGGIFYAVASNIIAKKGVVYGAIYGEKMKVRHFRADKIEQINYFRGSKYVQSDISKVLPLIIKDLNNGKIVLFSGTPCQVAAVKCLCKGKSNYENLITLEILCYGVPSPLIFNDHIQLIEKLYKSKVTSYTFRDEREGWSQYYIHSAKFSNGVDIYNNNLLQGLEQLYRSHYNVRESCFECKFIGSKRCGDITVGDCWGINEIAPDMNADHGISLVLINSNKGVEIWNELDSELEYRKVDLNTLKKFNGVLVSAPQKPDDYEEFWRYYKKNGYLKTLKCYSPYGGVYFKIMRKIRGIKRYIKRKC
;
A
#
# COMPACT_ATOMS: atom_id res chain seq x y z
N MET A 1 -11.43 24.84 -24.95
CA MET A 1 -10.96 23.46 -24.66
C MET A 1 -12.18 22.67 -24.23
N TYR A 2 -12.61 21.68 -25.02
CA TYR A 2 -13.72 20.81 -24.65
C TYR A 2 -13.37 20.05 -23.37
N ASN A 3 -14.15 20.27 -22.30
CA ASN A 3 -14.03 19.52 -21.06
C ASN A 3 -14.42 18.06 -21.35
N LYS A 4 -13.44 17.21 -21.64
CA LYS A 4 -13.69 15.77 -21.87
C LYS A 4 -14.47 15.22 -20.68
N ILE A 5 -15.63 14.62 -20.94
CA ILE A 5 -16.54 14.08 -19.92
C ILE A 5 -15.97 12.81 -19.27
N ASN A 6 -14.89 12.24 -19.80
CA ASN A 6 -14.27 11.00 -19.34
C ASN A 6 -13.10 11.22 -18.34
N ILE A 7 -12.50 10.10 -17.89
CA ILE A 7 -11.49 10.06 -16.84
C ILE A 7 -10.10 10.59 -17.27
N SER A 8 -9.88 10.91 -18.55
CA SER A 8 -8.58 11.37 -19.07
C SER A 8 -8.04 12.63 -18.37
N ASN A 9 -8.92 13.41 -17.72
CA ASN A 9 -8.53 14.63 -17.03
C ASN A 9 -7.88 14.41 -15.67
N VAL A 10 -7.92 13.19 -15.10
CA VAL A 10 -7.32 12.89 -13.77
C VAL A 10 -5.80 12.79 -13.84
N LYS A 11 -5.24 12.46 -15.03
CA LYS A 11 -3.80 12.46 -15.30
C LYS A 11 -2.94 11.93 -14.14
N GLU A 12 -2.00 12.76 -13.67
CA GLU A 12 -1.00 12.46 -12.64
C GLU A 12 -1.64 12.23 -11.25
N GLU A 13 -2.82 12.79 -10.97
CA GLU A 13 -3.55 12.60 -9.72
C GLU A 13 -4.14 11.17 -9.59
N CYS A 14 -4.20 10.43 -10.70
CA CYS A 14 -4.78 9.08 -10.72
C CYS A 14 -4.08 8.15 -9.72
N CYS A 15 -4.85 7.44 -8.90
CA CYS A 15 -4.33 6.43 -7.96
C CYS A 15 -4.25 5.00 -8.54
N GLY A 16 -4.70 4.77 -9.78
CA GLY A 16 -4.64 3.47 -10.46
C GLY A 16 -5.59 2.40 -9.90
N CYS A 17 -6.75 2.80 -9.39
CA CYS A 17 -7.69 1.93 -8.68
C CYS A 17 -8.58 1.04 -9.57
N SER A 18 -8.54 1.18 -10.89
CA SER A 18 -9.31 0.39 -11.86
C SER A 18 -10.84 0.60 -11.88
N ASN A 19 -11.43 1.42 -11.03
CA ASN A 19 -12.88 1.65 -11.02
C ASN A 19 -13.41 2.11 -12.40
N CYS A 20 -12.66 3.01 -13.06
CA CYS A 20 -13.05 3.53 -14.37
C CYS A 20 -13.05 2.46 -15.47
N GLN A 21 -12.13 1.49 -15.39
CA GLN A 21 -12.10 0.33 -16.29
C GLN A 21 -13.29 -0.59 -16.01
N TYR A 22 -13.57 -0.87 -14.72
CA TYR A 22 -14.64 -1.77 -14.32
C TYR A 22 -16.03 -1.27 -14.71
N ILE A 23 -16.31 0.04 -14.53
CA ILE A 23 -17.66 0.61 -14.75
C ILE A 23 -17.94 0.91 -16.23
N CYS A 24 -16.95 0.89 -17.10
CA CYS A 24 -17.12 1.32 -18.48
C CYS A 24 -18.01 0.34 -19.28
N PRO A 25 -19.21 0.73 -19.72
CA PRO A 25 -20.16 -0.17 -20.34
C PRO A 25 -19.70 -0.66 -21.72
N VAL A 26 -18.82 0.09 -22.38
CA VAL A 26 -18.29 -0.21 -23.72
C VAL A 26 -16.80 -0.61 -23.68
N SER A 27 -16.25 -0.90 -22.48
CA SER A 27 -14.84 -1.28 -22.30
C SER A 27 -13.82 -0.31 -22.91
N ALA A 28 -14.17 0.96 -23.05
CA ALA A 28 -13.34 2.02 -23.62
C ALA A 28 -12.18 2.44 -22.70
N VAL A 29 -12.13 1.99 -21.46
CA VAL A 29 -11.07 2.33 -20.50
C VAL A 29 -10.27 1.08 -20.16
N LYS A 30 -8.96 1.12 -20.42
CA LYS A 30 -8.00 0.07 -20.02
C LYS A 30 -6.92 0.67 -19.14
N LEU A 31 -6.48 -0.05 -18.10
CA LEU A 31 -5.29 0.35 -17.35
C LEU A 31 -4.04 -0.17 -18.05
N THR A 32 -3.14 0.75 -18.38
CA THR A 32 -1.82 0.47 -18.96
C THR A 32 -0.72 0.95 -18.01
N ILE A 33 0.49 0.41 -18.17
CA ILE A 33 1.65 0.87 -17.39
C ILE A 33 2.28 2.07 -18.10
N ARG A 34 2.22 3.24 -17.45
CA ARG A 34 2.89 4.46 -17.86
C ARG A 34 3.76 4.98 -16.72
N GLY A 35 5.03 5.27 -16.99
CA GLY A 35 5.97 5.71 -15.95
C GLY A 35 6.08 4.72 -14.77
N GLY A 36 5.93 3.41 -15.05
CA GLY A 36 6.04 2.35 -14.04
C GLY A 36 4.77 2.07 -13.23
N TYR A 37 3.66 2.76 -13.47
CA TYR A 37 2.41 2.65 -12.70
C TYR A 37 1.19 2.48 -13.61
N PHE A 38 0.08 1.99 -13.03
CA PHE A 38 -1.19 1.81 -13.75
C PHE A 38 -1.90 3.16 -13.95
N TYR A 39 -2.18 3.51 -15.21
CA TYR A 39 -2.97 4.68 -15.60
C TYR A 39 -4.05 4.30 -16.61
N PRO A 40 -5.21 4.99 -16.59
CA PRO A 40 -6.26 4.74 -17.57
C PRO A 40 -5.86 5.29 -18.95
N GLU A 41 -6.01 4.45 -19.95
CA GLU A 41 -6.00 4.82 -21.36
C GLU A 41 -7.43 4.71 -21.87
N VAL A 42 -7.90 5.73 -22.58
CA VAL A 42 -9.28 5.82 -23.06
C VAL A 42 -9.29 5.84 -24.58
N THR A 43 -9.98 4.86 -25.17
CA THR A 43 -10.24 4.77 -26.61
C THR A 43 -11.72 5.05 -26.88
N GLU A 44 -12.32 4.73 -27.93
CA GLU A 44 -13.72 4.77 -28.39
C GLU A 44 -14.79 5.08 -27.30
N CYS A 45 -14.68 6.26 -26.65
CA CYS A 45 -15.49 6.66 -25.51
C CYS A 45 -16.84 7.25 -25.95
N ILE A 46 -17.94 6.75 -25.40
CA ILE A 46 -19.31 7.26 -25.62
C ILE A 46 -19.70 8.43 -24.69
N GLU A 47 -18.74 8.96 -23.93
CA GLU A 47 -18.88 10.15 -23.05
C GLU A 47 -20.00 10.08 -21.99
N CYS A 48 -20.38 8.87 -21.54
CA CYS A 48 -21.44 8.67 -20.54
C CYS A 48 -21.12 9.19 -19.12
N GLY A 49 -19.87 9.54 -18.83
CA GLY A 49 -19.43 10.13 -17.55
C GLY A 49 -19.37 9.17 -16.34
N LEU A 50 -19.74 7.88 -16.48
CA LEU A 50 -19.79 6.92 -15.36
C LEU A 50 -18.43 6.77 -14.67
N CYS A 51 -17.32 6.77 -15.41
CA CYS A 51 -15.98 6.68 -14.87
C CYS A 51 -15.62 7.85 -13.93
N LYS A 52 -16.13 9.07 -14.18
CA LYS A 52 -15.99 10.21 -13.28
C LYS A 52 -16.81 10.04 -12.00
N LYS A 53 -18.05 9.54 -12.10
CA LYS A 53 -18.94 9.37 -10.95
C LYS A 53 -18.37 8.46 -9.88
N ILE A 54 -17.58 7.45 -10.24
CA ILE A 54 -17.00 6.49 -9.28
C ILE A 54 -15.51 6.69 -9.03
N CYS A 55 -14.93 7.75 -9.58
CA CYS A 55 -13.50 8.02 -9.36
C CYS A 55 -13.27 8.54 -7.93
N PRO A 56 -12.47 7.85 -7.11
CA PRO A 56 -12.23 8.28 -5.74
C PRO A 56 -11.44 9.60 -5.66
N VAL A 57 -10.61 9.88 -6.67
CA VAL A 57 -9.81 11.12 -6.73
C VAL A 57 -10.70 12.34 -6.97
N ILE A 58 -11.77 12.19 -7.76
CA ILE A 58 -12.74 13.25 -8.05
C ILE A 58 -13.76 13.40 -6.92
N ASN A 59 -14.22 12.28 -6.34
CA ASN A 59 -15.40 12.25 -5.48
C ASN A 59 -15.12 12.07 -4.00
N ASN A 60 -13.87 11.82 -3.60
CA ASN A 60 -13.51 11.66 -2.18
C ASN A 60 -12.88 12.95 -1.64
N THR A 61 -13.73 13.93 -1.36
CA THR A 61 -13.30 15.14 -0.64
C THR A 61 -13.00 14.84 0.82
N SER A 62 -12.23 15.70 1.48
CA SER A 62 -11.92 15.56 2.92
C SER A 62 -13.17 15.49 3.79
N GLU A 63 -14.24 16.19 3.41
CA GLU A 63 -15.54 16.21 4.10
C GLU A 63 -16.29 14.87 4.07
N LYS A 64 -15.97 14.01 3.09
CA LYS A 64 -16.56 12.67 2.95
C LYS A 64 -15.78 11.57 3.66
N ARG A 65 -14.69 11.93 4.33
CA ARG A 65 -13.86 11.00 5.10
C ARG A 65 -14.23 11.07 6.58
N ASN A 66 -14.08 9.96 7.28
CA ASN A 66 -14.40 9.84 8.69
C ASN A 66 -13.37 10.57 9.56
N ASP A 67 -13.83 11.22 10.61
CA ASP A 67 -12.98 11.63 11.71
C ASP A 67 -12.59 10.39 12.55
N VAL A 68 -11.41 10.42 13.15
CA VAL A 68 -10.98 9.38 14.08
C VAL A 68 -11.79 9.52 15.38
N GLN A 69 -12.56 8.49 15.72
CA GLN A 69 -13.35 8.44 16.96
C GLN A 69 -12.48 8.02 18.14
N GLU A 70 -11.63 7.01 17.93
CA GLU A 70 -10.73 6.48 18.95
C GLU A 70 -9.39 6.09 18.34
N SER A 71 -8.34 6.17 19.14
CA SER A 71 -6.99 5.77 18.71
C SER A 71 -6.30 4.94 19.80
N TYR A 72 -5.61 3.89 19.35
CA TYR A 72 -4.97 2.90 20.20
C TYR A 72 -3.57 2.54 19.67
N ILE A 73 -2.76 2.01 20.57
CA ILE A 73 -1.64 1.15 20.26
C ILE A 73 -2.02 -0.27 20.68
N SER A 74 -1.72 -1.28 19.85
CA SER A 74 -2.24 -2.63 20.10
C SER A 74 -1.44 -3.72 19.41
N PHE A 75 -1.54 -4.93 19.95
CA PHE A 75 -1.06 -6.16 19.33
C PHE A 75 -1.89 -7.37 19.74
N ILE A 76 -1.85 -8.45 18.97
CA ILE A 76 -2.46 -9.74 19.31
C ILE A 76 -1.71 -10.35 20.48
N SER A 77 -2.43 -10.84 21.49
CA SER A 77 -1.88 -11.49 22.68
C SER A 77 -1.13 -12.79 22.36
N ASP A 78 -1.58 -13.54 21.33
CA ASP A 78 -0.88 -14.73 20.83
C ASP A 78 0.42 -14.35 20.13
N VAL A 79 1.55 -14.68 20.77
CA VAL A 79 2.91 -14.36 20.33
C VAL A 79 3.25 -15.03 18.99
N GLU A 80 2.81 -16.27 18.76
CA GLU A 80 3.11 -16.99 17.51
C GLU A 80 2.33 -16.43 16.32
N LEU A 81 1.11 -15.97 16.54
CA LEU A 81 0.37 -15.22 15.53
C LEU A 81 1.00 -13.84 15.29
N ARG A 82 1.46 -13.15 16.33
CA ARG A 82 2.10 -11.85 16.22
C ARG A 82 3.40 -11.92 15.42
N LYS A 83 4.30 -12.87 15.71
CA LYS A 83 5.56 -13.12 14.97
C LYS A 83 5.38 -13.33 13.46
N LYS A 84 4.23 -13.83 13.03
CA LYS A 84 3.92 -14.01 11.61
C LYS A 84 3.35 -12.74 10.95
N SER A 85 3.20 -11.64 11.69
CA SER A 85 2.68 -10.36 11.19
C SER A 85 3.81 -9.33 11.12
N THR A 86 3.69 -8.35 10.23
CA THR A 86 4.71 -7.27 10.11
C THR A 86 4.69 -6.28 11.28
N SER A 87 3.62 -6.28 12.06
CA SER A 87 3.40 -5.37 13.20
C SER A 87 2.55 -6.08 14.25
N GLY A 88 1.74 -5.40 15.04
CA GLY A 88 0.92 -5.99 16.10
C GLY A 88 -0.11 -7.05 15.71
N GLY A 89 -0.30 -7.37 14.42
CA GLY A 89 -1.17 -8.46 13.97
C GLY A 89 -2.65 -8.08 13.81
N ILE A 90 -3.03 -6.84 13.97
CA ILE A 90 -4.45 -6.38 14.00
C ILE A 90 -5.22 -6.76 12.71
N PHE A 91 -4.56 -6.68 11.54
CA PHE A 91 -5.21 -7.16 10.31
C PHE A 91 -5.63 -8.63 10.43
N TYR A 92 -4.77 -9.49 10.99
CA TYR A 92 -5.07 -10.91 11.14
C TYR A 92 -6.25 -11.11 12.10
N ALA A 93 -6.29 -10.43 13.24
CA ALA A 93 -7.40 -10.52 14.19
C ALA A 93 -8.74 -10.12 13.53
N VAL A 94 -8.79 -8.96 12.87
CA VAL A 94 -9.99 -8.51 12.14
C VAL A 94 -10.40 -9.51 11.06
N ALA A 95 -9.45 -9.97 10.24
CA ALA A 95 -9.71 -10.91 9.15
C ALA A 95 -10.22 -12.26 9.66
N SER A 96 -9.65 -12.79 10.75
CA SER A 96 -10.08 -14.03 11.40
C SER A 96 -11.51 -13.94 11.93
N ASN A 97 -11.84 -12.83 12.59
CA ASN A 97 -13.20 -12.56 13.07
C ASN A 97 -14.22 -12.57 11.93
N ILE A 98 -13.90 -11.93 10.79
CA ILE A 98 -14.79 -11.91 9.61
C ILE A 98 -14.98 -13.31 9.03
N ILE A 99 -13.91 -14.12 8.93
CA ILE A 99 -14.02 -15.52 8.46
C ILE A 99 -14.84 -16.38 9.41
N ALA A 100 -14.67 -16.22 10.73
CA ALA A 100 -15.47 -16.93 11.74
C ALA A 100 -16.98 -16.66 11.59
N LYS A 101 -17.33 -15.43 11.14
CA LYS A 101 -18.72 -15.03 10.79
C LYS A 101 -19.17 -15.50 9.40
N LYS A 102 -18.43 -16.42 8.74
CA LYS A 102 -18.69 -16.88 7.36
C LYS A 102 -18.62 -15.76 6.31
N GLY A 103 -17.95 -14.65 6.63
CA GLY A 103 -17.66 -13.55 5.73
C GLY A 103 -16.50 -13.86 4.77
N VAL A 104 -16.10 -12.87 4.01
CA VAL A 104 -15.00 -12.94 3.04
C VAL A 104 -14.02 -11.79 3.22
N VAL A 105 -12.75 -12.04 2.95
CA VAL A 105 -11.67 -11.07 3.12
C VAL A 105 -10.97 -10.84 1.80
N TYR A 106 -10.73 -9.57 1.47
CA TYR A 106 -9.95 -9.14 0.32
C TYR A 106 -8.68 -8.45 0.79
N GLY A 107 -7.52 -8.94 0.34
CA GLY A 107 -6.21 -8.39 0.71
C GLY A 107 -5.16 -8.62 -0.37
N ALA A 108 -3.98 -8.02 -0.21
CA ALA A 108 -2.89 -8.10 -1.17
C ALA A 108 -2.06 -9.39 -1.00
N ILE A 109 -1.78 -10.07 -2.11
CA ILE A 109 -0.92 -11.26 -2.17
C ILE A 109 0.17 -11.11 -3.23
N TYR A 110 1.21 -11.92 -3.15
CA TYR A 110 2.04 -12.23 -4.30
C TYR A 110 1.33 -13.24 -5.20
N GLY A 111 1.15 -12.89 -6.46
CA GLY A 111 0.65 -13.76 -7.50
C GLY A 111 1.79 -14.33 -8.36
N GLU A 112 1.46 -14.80 -9.57
CA GLU A 112 2.44 -15.30 -10.51
C GLU A 112 3.57 -14.28 -10.77
N LYS A 113 4.80 -14.77 -10.83
CA LYS A 113 6.01 -13.95 -11.04
C LYS A 113 6.14 -12.81 -10.03
N MET A 114 5.73 -13.05 -8.78
CA MET A 114 5.77 -12.08 -7.68
C MET A 114 4.95 -10.79 -7.92
N LYS A 115 4.02 -10.76 -8.88
CA LYS A 115 3.13 -9.61 -9.09
C LYS A 115 2.20 -9.44 -7.90
N VAL A 116 2.12 -8.23 -7.37
CA VAL A 116 1.24 -7.94 -6.24
C VAL A 116 -0.17 -7.63 -6.74
N ARG A 117 -1.14 -8.36 -6.23
CA ARG A 117 -2.56 -8.20 -6.56
C ARG A 117 -3.44 -8.49 -5.36
N HIS A 118 -4.68 -8.01 -5.39
CA HIS A 118 -5.67 -8.44 -4.39
C HIS A 118 -6.24 -9.81 -4.74
N PHE A 119 -6.63 -10.50 -3.67
CA PHE A 119 -7.20 -11.84 -3.72
C PHE A 119 -8.36 -11.92 -2.74
N ARG A 120 -9.31 -12.83 -3.00
CA ARG A 120 -10.45 -13.16 -2.16
C ARG A 120 -10.15 -14.38 -1.32
N ALA A 121 -10.34 -14.31 -0.02
CA ALA A 121 -10.25 -15.42 0.92
C ALA A 121 -11.59 -15.65 1.64
N ASP A 122 -11.97 -16.90 1.85
CA ASP A 122 -13.13 -17.32 2.64
C ASP A 122 -12.78 -18.45 3.62
N LYS A 123 -11.47 -18.71 3.81
CA LYS A 123 -10.93 -19.71 4.74
C LYS A 123 -9.78 -19.10 5.53
N ILE A 124 -9.63 -19.54 6.79
CA ILE A 124 -8.62 -19.01 7.72
C ILE A 124 -7.18 -19.22 7.21
N GLU A 125 -6.91 -20.36 6.56
CA GLU A 125 -5.57 -20.67 6.03
C GLU A 125 -5.13 -19.69 4.96
N GLN A 126 -6.08 -19.18 4.17
CA GLN A 126 -5.83 -18.24 3.07
C GLN A 126 -5.45 -16.83 3.56
N ILE A 127 -5.84 -16.46 4.81
CA ILE A 127 -5.47 -15.17 5.40
C ILE A 127 -3.94 -15.04 5.53
N ASN A 128 -3.23 -16.15 5.69
CA ASN A 128 -1.78 -16.16 5.78
C ASN A 128 -1.10 -15.59 4.52
N TYR A 129 -1.72 -15.69 3.34
CA TYR A 129 -1.19 -15.08 2.11
C TYR A 129 -1.20 -13.55 2.12
N PHE A 130 -2.07 -12.94 2.93
CA PHE A 130 -2.17 -11.49 3.07
C PHE A 130 -1.13 -10.91 4.02
N ARG A 131 -0.60 -11.72 4.94
CA ARG A 131 0.38 -11.30 5.94
C ARG A 131 1.69 -10.86 5.29
N GLY A 132 2.41 -10.01 5.97
CA GLY A 132 3.63 -9.40 5.45
C GLY A 132 3.36 -8.21 4.52
N SER A 133 3.99 -7.08 4.79
CA SER A 133 3.87 -5.88 3.97
C SER A 133 4.44 -6.09 2.58
N LYS A 134 3.72 -5.64 1.56
CA LYS A 134 4.14 -5.70 0.15
C LYS A 134 4.22 -4.27 -0.37
N TYR A 135 5.43 -3.67 -0.30
CA TYR A 135 5.65 -2.29 -0.76
C TYR A 135 5.72 -2.23 -2.29
N VAL A 136 4.56 -2.50 -2.91
CA VAL A 136 4.34 -2.45 -4.37
C VAL A 136 2.87 -2.11 -4.60
N GLN A 137 2.57 -1.27 -5.61
CA GLN A 137 1.18 -1.04 -6.00
C GLN A 137 0.50 -2.35 -6.38
N SER A 138 -0.53 -2.75 -5.64
CA SER A 138 -1.30 -3.96 -5.93
C SER A 138 -2.43 -3.68 -6.93
N ASP A 139 -2.67 -4.64 -7.82
CA ASP A 139 -3.81 -4.62 -8.74
C ASP A 139 -5.07 -5.13 -8.05
N ILE A 140 -6.12 -4.28 -8.00
CA ILE A 140 -7.45 -4.63 -7.46
C ILE A 140 -8.49 -4.91 -8.54
N SER A 141 -8.15 -4.80 -9.82
CA SER A 141 -9.11 -4.88 -10.92
C SER A 141 -9.96 -6.13 -10.91
N LYS A 142 -9.34 -7.29 -10.65
CA LYS A 142 -10.00 -8.60 -10.67
C LYS A 142 -10.90 -8.87 -9.47
N VAL A 143 -10.73 -8.14 -8.35
CA VAL A 143 -11.56 -8.34 -7.16
C VAL A 143 -12.77 -7.40 -7.11
N LEU A 144 -12.78 -6.31 -7.86
CA LEU A 144 -13.92 -5.38 -7.88
C LEU A 144 -15.26 -6.07 -8.20
N PRO A 145 -15.38 -6.90 -9.28
CA PRO A 145 -16.62 -7.62 -9.55
C PRO A 145 -16.97 -8.65 -8.48
N LEU A 146 -15.96 -9.26 -7.84
CA LEU A 146 -16.17 -10.26 -6.79
C LEU A 146 -16.72 -9.61 -5.52
N ILE A 147 -16.23 -8.43 -5.13
CA ILE A 147 -16.74 -7.67 -4.00
C ILE A 147 -18.23 -7.37 -4.19
N ILE A 148 -18.62 -6.86 -5.36
CA ILE A 148 -20.03 -6.59 -5.66
C ILE A 148 -20.87 -7.87 -5.60
N LYS A 149 -20.37 -8.98 -6.16
CA LYS A 149 -21.04 -10.28 -6.11
C LYS A 149 -21.24 -10.78 -4.68
N ASP A 150 -20.21 -10.71 -3.83
CA ASP A 150 -20.30 -11.17 -2.45
C ASP A 150 -21.26 -10.30 -1.63
N LEU A 151 -21.25 -8.98 -1.81
CA LEU A 151 -22.21 -8.08 -1.18
C LEU A 151 -23.64 -8.35 -1.62
N ASN A 152 -23.88 -8.52 -2.93
CA ASN A 152 -25.24 -8.86 -3.45
C ASN A 152 -25.74 -10.20 -2.90
N ASN A 153 -24.85 -11.12 -2.57
CA ASN A 153 -25.18 -12.39 -1.91
C ASN A 153 -25.33 -12.26 -0.37
N GLY A 154 -25.34 -11.06 0.18
CA GLY A 154 -25.53 -10.79 1.61
C GLY A 154 -24.32 -11.14 2.49
N LYS A 155 -23.14 -11.40 1.91
CA LYS A 155 -21.93 -11.72 2.69
C LYS A 155 -21.38 -10.51 3.41
N ILE A 156 -20.82 -10.72 4.59
CA ILE A 156 -19.93 -9.76 5.24
C ILE A 156 -18.63 -9.74 4.44
N VAL A 157 -18.20 -8.55 4.02
CA VAL A 157 -17.02 -8.35 3.19
C VAL A 157 -16.03 -7.45 3.90
N LEU A 158 -14.84 -7.96 4.21
CA LEU A 158 -13.70 -7.14 4.63
C LEU A 158 -12.83 -6.83 3.41
N PHE A 159 -12.63 -5.54 3.12
CA PHE A 159 -11.63 -5.09 2.16
C PHE A 159 -10.48 -4.39 2.89
N SER A 160 -9.26 -4.91 2.73
CA SER A 160 -8.04 -4.28 3.25
C SER A 160 -7.19 -3.76 2.10
N GLY A 161 -6.76 -2.49 2.19
CA GLY A 161 -5.92 -1.86 1.17
C GLY A 161 -5.39 -0.49 1.59
N THR A 162 -4.72 0.19 0.66
CA THR A 162 -4.30 1.58 0.87
C THR A 162 -5.51 2.51 0.94
N PRO A 163 -5.42 3.73 1.54
CA PRO A 163 -6.56 4.64 1.67
C PRO A 163 -7.25 4.94 0.34
N CYS A 164 -6.49 5.12 -0.74
CA CYS A 164 -7.06 5.36 -2.06
C CYS A 164 -7.79 4.14 -2.64
N GLN A 165 -7.34 2.90 -2.33
CA GLN A 165 -8.03 1.66 -2.72
C GLN A 165 -9.30 1.46 -1.91
N VAL A 166 -9.27 1.73 -0.60
CA VAL A 166 -10.46 1.72 0.26
C VAL A 166 -11.48 2.73 -0.24
N ALA A 167 -11.07 3.97 -0.53
CA ALA A 167 -11.94 4.99 -1.11
C ALA A 167 -12.54 4.54 -2.44
N ALA A 168 -11.75 3.86 -3.30
CA ALA A 168 -12.23 3.34 -4.57
C ALA A 168 -13.33 2.28 -4.39
N VAL A 169 -13.13 1.31 -3.49
CA VAL A 169 -14.11 0.27 -3.21
C VAL A 169 -15.37 0.88 -2.60
N LYS A 170 -15.26 1.81 -1.65
CA LYS A 170 -16.42 2.53 -1.09
C LYS A 170 -17.17 3.31 -2.16
N CYS A 171 -16.50 4.03 -3.07
CA CYS A 171 -17.13 4.73 -4.20
C CYS A 171 -17.88 3.77 -5.13
N LEU A 172 -17.30 2.59 -5.41
CA LEU A 172 -17.88 1.57 -6.26
C LEU A 172 -19.13 0.93 -5.65
N CYS A 173 -19.08 0.64 -4.34
CA CYS A 173 -20.13 -0.09 -3.63
C CYS A 173 -21.25 0.80 -3.11
N LYS A 174 -21.05 2.11 -3.00
CA LYS A 174 -22.05 3.06 -2.48
C LYS A 174 -23.35 2.96 -3.27
N GLY A 175 -24.47 2.75 -2.55
CA GLY A 175 -25.81 2.58 -3.12
C GLY A 175 -26.06 1.23 -3.78
N LYS A 176 -25.16 0.24 -3.60
CA LYS A 176 -25.40 -1.17 -3.93
C LYS A 176 -26.12 -1.88 -2.79
N SER A 177 -26.75 -3.01 -3.10
CA SER A 177 -27.41 -3.87 -2.08
C SER A 177 -26.38 -4.32 -1.04
N ASN A 178 -26.80 -4.35 0.22
CA ASN A 178 -26.00 -4.78 1.37
C ASN A 178 -24.66 -4.03 1.50
N TYR A 179 -24.62 -2.76 1.13
CA TYR A 179 -23.43 -1.91 1.31
C TYR A 179 -23.00 -1.81 2.79
N GLU A 180 -23.95 -1.94 3.70
CA GLU A 180 -23.73 -2.00 5.15
C GLU A 180 -22.85 -3.19 5.57
N ASN A 181 -22.83 -4.27 4.79
CA ASN A 181 -21.97 -5.45 5.04
C ASN A 181 -20.51 -5.23 4.60
N LEU A 182 -20.20 -4.12 3.95
CA LEU A 182 -18.81 -3.77 3.62
C LEU A 182 -18.12 -3.16 4.84
N ILE A 183 -17.07 -3.82 5.30
CA ILE A 183 -16.13 -3.37 6.31
C ILE A 183 -14.81 -3.07 5.62
N THR A 184 -14.18 -1.96 5.99
CA THR A 184 -12.94 -1.50 5.35
C THR A 184 -11.84 -1.29 6.37
N LEU A 185 -10.70 -1.96 6.16
CA LEU A 185 -9.47 -1.79 6.91
C LEU A 185 -8.41 -1.16 6.00
N GLU A 186 -8.07 0.09 6.27
CA GLU A 186 -7.01 0.76 5.53
C GLU A 186 -5.66 0.65 6.24
N ILE A 187 -4.60 0.47 5.46
CA ILE A 187 -3.24 0.53 5.98
C ILE A 187 -2.72 1.96 5.92
N LEU A 188 -2.02 2.40 6.96
CA LEU A 188 -1.34 3.69 6.95
C LEU A 188 -0.28 3.70 5.84
N CYS A 189 -0.43 4.59 4.85
CA CYS A 189 0.30 4.50 3.58
C CYS A 189 1.18 5.72 3.34
N TYR A 190 2.47 5.49 3.11
CA TYR A 190 3.48 6.51 2.81
C TYR A 190 3.75 6.69 1.31
N GLY A 191 2.91 6.11 0.45
CA GLY A 191 3.07 6.08 -1.00
C GLY A 191 3.33 4.67 -1.53
N VAL A 192 2.99 4.43 -2.78
CA VAL A 192 3.10 3.11 -3.38
C VAL A 192 4.27 3.03 -4.35
N PRO A 193 5.17 2.03 -4.18
CA PRO A 193 6.24 1.74 -5.13
C PRO A 193 5.73 1.16 -6.45
N SER A 194 6.56 1.30 -7.48
CA SER A 194 6.29 0.88 -8.85
C SER A 194 6.28 -0.63 -9.01
N PRO A 195 5.20 -1.21 -9.57
CA PRO A 195 5.18 -2.62 -9.94
C PRO A 195 6.19 -2.96 -11.05
N LEU A 196 6.53 -2.01 -11.93
CA LEU A 196 7.55 -2.22 -12.96
C LEU A 196 8.95 -2.35 -12.36
N ILE A 197 9.34 -1.43 -11.47
CA ILE A 197 10.65 -1.47 -10.79
C ILE A 197 10.77 -2.76 -9.96
N PHE A 198 9.72 -3.16 -9.25
CA PHE A 198 9.74 -4.40 -8.49
C PHE A 198 9.88 -5.64 -9.39
N ASN A 199 9.13 -5.69 -10.49
CA ASN A 199 9.27 -6.77 -11.48
C ASN A 199 10.69 -6.87 -12.04
N ASP A 200 11.30 -5.75 -12.40
CA ASP A 200 12.68 -5.71 -12.89
C ASP A 200 13.70 -6.12 -11.82
N HIS A 201 13.43 -5.78 -10.55
CA HIS A 201 14.23 -6.23 -9.42
C HIS A 201 14.16 -7.76 -9.27
N ILE A 202 12.97 -8.34 -9.30
CA ILE A 202 12.78 -9.80 -9.24
C ILE A 202 13.51 -10.47 -10.41
N GLN A 203 13.34 -9.98 -11.64
CA GLN A 203 14.04 -10.54 -12.80
C GLN A 203 15.57 -10.44 -12.67
N LEU A 204 16.09 -9.36 -12.12
CA LEU A 204 17.52 -9.18 -11.89
C LEU A 204 18.06 -10.20 -10.88
N ILE A 205 17.40 -10.38 -9.73
CA ILE A 205 17.85 -11.33 -8.72
C ILE A 205 17.70 -12.78 -9.22
N GLU A 206 16.60 -13.13 -9.93
CA GLU A 206 16.47 -14.44 -10.57
C GLU A 206 17.59 -14.74 -11.55
N LYS A 207 17.97 -13.74 -12.35
CA LYS A 207 19.09 -13.88 -13.31
C LYS A 207 20.43 -14.09 -12.60
N LEU A 208 20.71 -13.34 -11.53
CA LEU A 208 21.97 -13.40 -10.79
C LEU A 208 22.12 -14.73 -10.04
N TYR A 209 21.04 -15.21 -9.42
CA TYR A 209 21.04 -16.46 -8.65
C TYR A 209 20.65 -17.69 -9.49
N LYS A 210 20.36 -17.51 -10.79
CA LYS A 210 19.96 -18.56 -11.74
C LYS A 210 18.81 -19.43 -11.24
N SER A 211 17.87 -18.84 -10.50
CA SER A 211 16.78 -19.55 -9.85
C SER A 211 15.56 -18.64 -9.69
N LYS A 212 14.36 -19.25 -9.57
CA LYS A 212 13.12 -18.51 -9.38
C LYS A 212 12.95 -18.07 -7.92
N VAL A 213 12.48 -16.83 -7.73
CA VAL A 213 12.08 -16.32 -6.41
C VAL A 213 10.79 -17.00 -5.99
N THR A 214 10.81 -17.66 -4.83
CA THR A 214 9.65 -18.32 -4.21
C THR A 214 9.02 -17.48 -3.11
N SER A 215 9.79 -16.61 -2.47
CA SER A 215 9.33 -15.68 -1.43
C SER A 215 10.15 -14.41 -1.44
N TYR A 216 9.50 -13.26 -1.20
CA TYR A 216 10.14 -11.96 -1.00
C TYR A 216 9.55 -11.27 0.21
N THR A 217 10.39 -10.83 1.13
CA THR A 217 9.99 -10.13 2.36
C THR A 217 10.59 -8.73 2.38
N PHE A 218 9.75 -7.72 2.50
CA PHE A 218 10.16 -6.31 2.62
C PHE A 218 10.50 -5.91 4.06
N ARG A 219 10.13 -6.73 5.01
CA ARG A 219 10.32 -6.50 6.44
C ARG A 219 10.70 -7.83 7.08
N ASP A 220 11.96 -8.23 6.93
CA ASP A 220 12.50 -9.44 7.57
C ASP A 220 12.86 -9.11 9.01
N GLU A 221 12.32 -9.86 9.96
CA GLU A 221 12.42 -9.59 11.39
C GLU A 221 13.52 -10.40 12.10
N ARG A 222 14.47 -10.99 11.35
CA ARG A 222 15.58 -11.75 11.95
C ARG A 222 16.40 -10.94 12.95
N GLU A 223 16.45 -9.62 12.79
CA GLU A 223 17.13 -8.69 13.70
C GLU A 223 16.16 -7.90 14.60
N GLY A 224 14.90 -8.34 14.69
CA GLY A 224 13.83 -7.70 15.47
C GLY A 224 13.00 -6.69 14.67
N TRP A 225 11.82 -6.40 15.19
CA TRP A 225 10.83 -5.53 14.52
C TRP A 225 11.32 -4.08 14.32
N SER A 226 12.13 -3.56 15.24
CA SER A 226 12.66 -2.19 15.16
C SER A 226 13.62 -1.98 13.98
N GLN A 227 14.23 -3.07 13.46
CA GLN A 227 15.08 -3.06 12.28
C GLN A 227 14.22 -3.17 11.00
N TYR A 228 13.29 -2.23 10.86
CA TYR A 228 12.46 -2.13 9.67
C TYR A 228 13.32 -1.75 8.43
N TYR A 229 12.86 -2.12 7.24
CA TYR A 229 13.56 -1.97 5.95
C TYR A 229 14.61 -3.05 5.63
N ILE A 230 14.57 -4.17 6.30
CA ILE A 230 15.42 -5.31 5.95
C ILE A 230 14.66 -6.23 5.00
N HIS A 231 15.20 -6.39 3.81
CA HIS A 231 14.61 -7.27 2.80
C HIS A 231 15.29 -8.62 2.78
N SER A 232 14.51 -9.67 2.42
CA SER A 232 15.03 -11.00 2.10
C SER A 232 14.32 -11.60 0.90
N ALA A 233 14.96 -12.58 0.25
CA ALA A 233 14.35 -13.36 -0.82
C ALA A 233 14.83 -14.80 -0.79
N LYS A 234 13.90 -15.76 -0.94
CA LYS A 234 14.17 -17.19 -1.05
C LYS A 234 13.97 -17.65 -2.48
N PHE A 235 14.79 -18.59 -2.91
CA PHE A 235 14.80 -19.12 -4.26
C PHE A 235 14.47 -20.61 -4.29
N SER A 236 13.99 -21.10 -5.45
CA SER A 236 13.61 -22.50 -5.64
C SER A 236 14.77 -23.48 -5.54
N ASN A 237 16.02 -23.03 -5.67
CA ASN A 237 17.25 -23.81 -5.45
C ASN A 237 17.73 -23.83 -4.00
N GLY A 238 16.94 -23.32 -3.04
CA GLY A 238 17.26 -23.27 -1.62
C GLY A 238 18.10 -22.07 -1.15
N VAL A 239 18.56 -21.21 -2.07
CA VAL A 239 19.28 -19.98 -1.69
C VAL A 239 18.33 -19.05 -0.94
N ASP A 240 18.81 -18.48 0.17
CA ASP A 240 18.15 -17.42 0.96
C ASP A 240 19.10 -16.23 1.04
N ILE A 241 18.72 -15.11 0.44
CA ILE A 241 19.48 -13.87 0.53
C ILE A 241 18.82 -12.92 1.51
N TYR A 242 19.65 -12.28 2.31
CA TYR A 242 19.22 -11.44 3.41
C TYR A 242 20.05 -10.16 3.48
N ASN A 243 19.42 -9.02 3.66
CA ASN A 243 20.03 -7.71 3.95
C ASN A 243 21.29 -7.37 3.13
N ASN A 244 21.35 -7.82 1.88
CA ASN A 244 22.49 -7.52 1.01
C ASN A 244 22.32 -6.20 0.25
N ASN A 245 23.42 -5.66 -0.30
CA ASN A 245 23.42 -4.38 -1.02
C ASN A 245 22.44 -4.32 -2.19
N LEU A 246 22.11 -5.45 -2.82
CA LEU A 246 21.17 -5.51 -3.94
C LEU A 246 19.73 -5.30 -3.45
N LEU A 247 19.34 -5.97 -2.38
CA LEU A 247 18.02 -5.83 -1.75
C LEU A 247 17.88 -4.41 -1.14
N GLN A 248 18.90 -3.96 -0.43
CA GLN A 248 18.96 -2.61 0.14
C GLN A 248 18.94 -1.51 -0.94
N GLY A 249 19.38 -1.83 -2.15
CA GLY A 249 19.29 -0.92 -3.29
C GLY A 249 17.84 -0.60 -3.67
N LEU A 250 16.95 -1.60 -3.71
CA LEU A 250 15.52 -1.38 -3.94
C LEU A 250 14.89 -0.55 -2.83
N GLU A 251 15.20 -0.88 -1.58
CA GLU A 251 14.74 -0.14 -0.41
C GLU A 251 15.17 1.33 -0.46
N GLN A 252 16.43 1.61 -0.82
CA GLN A 252 16.93 2.98 -0.94
C GLN A 252 16.16 3.79 -2.00
N LEU A 253 15.75 3.18 -3.13
CA LEU A 253 14.94 3.87 -4.14
C LEU A 253 13.58 4.28 -3.55
N TYR A 254 12.98 3.46 -2.70
CA TYR A 254 11.72 3.79 -2.02
C TYR A 254 11.91 4.88 -0.96
N ARG A 255 12.87 4.73 -0.06
CA ARG A 255 13.17 5.72 1.00
C ARG A 255 13.56 7.09 0.45
N SER A 256 14.23 7.12 -0.70
CA SER A 256 14.54 8.36 -1.42
C SER A 256 13.39 8.88 -2.26
N HIS A 257 12.21 8.26 -2.20
CA HIS A 257 10.98 8.57 -2.91
C HIS A 257 11.08 8.53 -4.45
N TYR A 258 12.18 8.04 -5.02
CA TYR A 258 12.29 7.88 -6.48
C TYR A 258 11.33 6.82 -7.01
N ASN A 259 11.10 5.76 -6.22
CA ASN A 259 10.19 4.66 -6.53
C ASN A 259 8.83 4.85 -5.84
N VAL A 260 8.28 6.07 -5.86
CA VAL A 260 6.95 6.39 -5.32
C VAL A 260 6.10 6.99 -6.44
N ARG A 261 4.82 6.58 -6.51
CA ARG A 261 3.88 7.08 -7.50
C ARG A 261 3.69 8.59 -7.37
N GLU A 262 3.64 9.30 -8.51
CA GLU A 262 3.57 10.77 -8.53
C GLU A 262 2.37 11.33 -7.76
N SER A 263 1.18 10.74 -7.90
CA SER A 263 -0.01 11.17 -7.15
C SER A 263 0.11 11.02 -5.62
N CYS A 264 1.10 10.27 -5.12
CA CYS A 264 1.33 10.13 -3.69
C CYS A 264 2.00 11.35 -3.07
N PHE A 265 2.69 12.17 -3.85
CA PHE A 265 3.30 13.42 -3.37
C PHE A 265 2.25 14.52 -3.07
N GLU A 266 1.09 14.44 -3.71
CA GLU A 266 -0.08 15.30 -3.48
C GLU A 266 -1.30 14.45 -3.09
N CYS A 267 -1.08 13.48 -2.20
CA CYS A 267 -2.06 12.46 -1.87
C CYS A 267 -3.32 13.07 -1.24
N LYS A 268 -4.45 12.92 -1.92
CA LYS A 268 -5.76 13.38 -1.44
C LYS A 268 -6.33 12.56 -0.27
N PHE A 269 -5.66 11.47 0.10
CA PHE A 269 -6.12 10.53 1.14
C PHE A 269 -5.24 10.59 2.40
N ILE A 270 -4.29 11.51 2.47
CA ILE A 270 -3.39 11.75 3.61
C ILE A 270 -4.11 12.48 4.74
N GLY A 271 -3.53 12.48 5.93
CA GLY A 271 -4.00 13.23 7.10
C GLY A 271 -4.82 12.37 8.06
N SER A 272 -5.40 13.01 9.08
CA SER A 272 -6.14 12.35 10.15
C SER A 272 -7.58 11.96 9.81
N LYS A 273 -8.18 12.55 8.77
CA LYS A 273 -9.48 12.08 8.27
C LYS A 273 -9.29 10.85 7.38
N ARG A 274 -9.97 9.76 7.70
CA ARG A 274 -9.70 8.43 7.15
C ARG A 274 -10.82 7.92 6.22
N CYS A 275 -10.43 7.08 5.25
CA CYS A 275 -11.38 6.47 4.32
C CYS A 275 -11.98 5.17 4.86
N GLY A 276 -11.20 4.40 5.62
CA GLY A 276 -11.60 3.11 6.16
C GLY A 276 -12.42 3.21 7.44
N ASP A 277 -13.01 2.09 7.85
CA ASP A 277 -13.68 1.95 9.15
C ASP A 277 -12.65 1.80 10.27
N ILE A 278 -11.55 1.08 9.97
CA ILE A 278 -10.38 0.91 10.83
C ILE A 278 -9.14 1.29 10.02
N THR A 279 -8.18 2.00 10.64
CA THR A 279 -6.85 2.26 10.06
C THR A 279 -5.80 1.57 10.91
N VAL A 280 -4.86 0.87 10.28
CA VAL A 280 -3.74 0.23 10.98
C VAL A 280 -2.41 0.65 10.37
N GLY A 281 -1.38 0.75 11.20
CA GLY A 281 -0.01 1.02 10.79
C GLY A 281 0.96 0.62 11.89
N ASP A 282 2.26 0.79 11.64
CA ASP A 282 3.27 0.62 12.70
C ASP A 282 3.18 1.75 13.72
N CYS A 283 3.31 1.43 14.99
CA CYS A 283 3.39 2.44 16.06
C CYS A 283 4.85 2.88 16.25
N TRP A 284 5.27 3.83 15.43
CA TRP A 284 6.59 4.45 15.63
C TRP A 284 6.60 5.27 16.93
N GLY A 285 7.75 5.34 17.58
CA GLY A 285 7.92 6.08 18.85
C GLY A 285 7.36 5.34 20.07
N ILE A 286 7.17 4.02 20.00
CA ILE A 286 6.61 3.23 21.11
C ILE A 286 7.37 3.41 22.43
N ASN A 287 8.70 3.52 22.38
CA ASN A 287 9.53 3.71 23.57
C ASN A 287 9.26 5.04 24.31
N GLU A 288 8.69 6.04 23.59
CA GLU A 288 8.28 7.32 24.18
C GLU A 288 6.79 7.33 24.55
N ILE A 289 5.96 6.58 23.81
CA ILE A 289 4.50 6.54 24.00
C ILE A 289 4.13 5.61 25.15
N ALA A 290 4.72 4.40 25.18
CA ALA A 290 4.40 3.35 26.14
C ALA A 290 5.58 2.38 26.29
N PRO A 291 6.65 2.79 27.01
CA PRO A 291 7.90 2.01 27.14
C PRO A 291 7.72 0.67 27.88
N ASP A 292 6.61 0.52 28.60
CA ASP A 292 6.25 -0.69 29.34
C ASP A 292 5.51 -1.73 28.48
N MET A 293 5.08 -1.38 27.26
CA MET A 293 4.46 -2.35 26.33
C MET A 293 5.53 -3.09 25.52
N ASN A 294 5.39 -4.42 25.50
CA ASN A 294 6.31 -5.25 24.72
C ASN A 294 6.17 -5.01 23.19
N ALA A 295 7.19 -4.46 22.59
CA ALA A 295 7.25 -4.19 21.14
C ALA A 295 8.16 -5.14 20.35
N ASP A 296 8.72 -6.20 20.95
CA ASP A 296 9.74 -7.08 20.34
C ASP A 296 9.29 -7.69 19.02
N HIS A 297 7.99 -8.03 18.91
CA HIS A 297 7.39 -8.62 17.71
C HIS A 297 6.44 -7.64 16.97
N GLY A 298 6.65 -6.33 17.14
CA GLY A 298 5.84 -5.29 16.52
C GLY A 298 4.61 -4.87 17.33
N ILE A 299 4.24 -3.63 17.16
CA ILE A 299 3.05 -3.03 17.75
C ILE A 299 2.38 -2.12 16.73
N SER A 300 1.06 -2.21 16.63
CA SER A 300 0.28 -1.43 15.67
C SER A 300 -0.28 -0.17 16.30
N LEU A 301 -0.24 0.93 15.54
CA LEU A 301 -1.15 2.04 15.66
C LEU A 301 -2.50 1.61 15.08
N VAL A 302 -3.60 1.88 15.79
CA VAL A 302 -4.97 1.58 15.37
C VAL A 302 -5.83 2.82 15.52
N LEU A 303 -6.53 3.21 14.45
CA LEU A 303 -7.51 4.29 14.49
C LEU A 303 -8.88 3.70 14.15
N ILE A 304 -9.85 3.95 15.00
CA ILE A 304 -11.23 3.59 14.80
C ILE A 304 -11.96 4.80 14.25
N ASN A 305 -12.54 4.68 13.05
CA ASN A 305 -13.02 5.82 12.29
C ASN A 305 -14.54 5.80 12.02
N SER A 306 -15.25 4.73 12.40
CA SER A 306 -16.68 4.60 12.21
C SER A 306 -17.31 3.68 13.25
N ASN A 307 -18.64 3.71 13.37
CA ASN A 307 -19.38 2.82 14.28
C ASN A 307 -19.14 1.34 13.94
N LYS A 308 -19.03 0.98 12.64
CA LYS A 308 -18.64 -0.39 12.25
C LYS A 308 -17.25 -0.75 12.76
N GLY A 309 -16.32 0.20 12.73
CA GLY A 309 -14.99 0.01 13.31
C GLY A 309 -15.05 -0.22 14.81
N VAL A 310 -15.90 0.50 15.54
CA VAL A 310 -16.13 0.30 16.99
C VAL A 310 -16.68 -1.09 17.26
N GLU A 311 -17.71 -1.51 16.51
CA GLU A 311 -18.33 -2.84 16.67
C GLU A 311 -17.28 -3.96 16.50
N ILE A 312 -16.51 -3.92 15.41
CA ILE A 312 -15.46 -4.92 15.15
C ILE A 312 -14.37 -4.86 16.23
N TRP A 313 -13.97 -3.67 16.67
CA TRP A 313 -12.94 -3.51 17.71
C TRP A 313 -13.36 -4.13 19.03
N ASN A 314 -14.58 -3.90 19.46
CA ASN A 314 -15.13 -4.45 20.70
C ASN A 314 -15.23 -5.99 20.67
N GLU A 315 -15.46 -6.58 19.50
CA GLU A 315 -15.48 -8.04 19.35
C GLU A 315 -14.11 -8.70 19.49
N LEU A 316 -13.04 -7.93 19.34
CA LEU A 316 -11.65 -8.42 19.42
C LEU A 316 -11.01 -8.21 20.81
N ASP A 317 -11.72 -7.61 21.77
CA ASP A 317 -11.21 -7.19 23.08
C ASP A 317 -10.40 -8.29 23.79
N SER A 318 -10.90 -9.53 23.79
CA SER A 318 -10.24 -10.67 24.46
C SER A 318 -9.00 -11.21 23.73
N GLU A 319 -8.78 -10.82 22.47
CA GLU A 319 -7.67 -11.31 21.66
C GLU A 319 -6.50 -10.32 21.62
N LEU A 320 -6.72 -9.09 22.09
CA LEU A 320 -5.80 -7.96 21.93
C LEU A 320 -5.28 -7.45 23.26
N GLU A 321 -4.00 -7.11 23.28
CA GLU A 321 -3.46 -6.16 24.24
C GLU A 321 -3.45 -4.78 23.61
N TYR A 322 -4.02 -3.78 24.31
CA TYR A 322 -4.09 -2.43 23.76
C TYR A 322 -4.06 -1.34 24.84
N ARG A 323 -3.73 -0.14 24.41
CA ARG A 323 -3.78 1.08 25.21
C ARG A 323 -4.36 2.20 24.36
N LYS A 324 -5.33 2.93 24.91
CA LYS A 324 -5.85 4.16 24.29
C LYS A 324 -4.79 5.26 24.36
N VAL A 325 -4.55 5.93 23.24
CA VAL A 325 -3.53 6.97 23.10
C VAL A 325 -4.13 8.15 22.33
N ASP A 326 -3.80 9.36 22.72
CA ASP A 326 -4.23 10.55 22.00
C ASP A 326 -3.68 10.62 20.58
N LEU A 327 -4.53 10.97 19.62
CA LEU A 327 -4.18 11.04 18.20
C LEU A 327 -3.01 12.01 17.92
N ASN A 328 -2.91 13.12 18.66
CA ASN A 328 -1.82 14.09 18.45
C ASN A 328 -0.48 13.53 18.92
N THR A 329 -0.48 12.65 19.93
CA THR A 329 0.71 11.88 20.30
C THR A 329 1.16 10.97 19.17
N LEU A 330 0.25 10.23 18.56
CA LEU A 330 0.56 9.35 17.41
C LEU A 330 1.05 10.14 16.20
N LYS A 331 0.52 11.33 15.92
CA LYS A 331 0.95 12.21 14.82
C LYS A 331 2.41 12.65 14.94
N LYS A 332 2.96 12.78 16.14
CA LYS A 332 4.37 13.17 16.34
C LYS A 332 5.35 12.18 15.71
N PHE A 333 5.00 10.90 15.72
CA PHE A 333 5.85 9.80 15.23
C PHE A 333 5.42 9.22 13.89
N ASN A 334 4.22 9.55 13.43
CA ASN A 334 3.64 9.02 12.18
C ASN A 334 3.33 10.15 11.20
N GLY A 335 4.36 10.63 10.51
CA GLY A 335 4.28 11.78 9.60
C GLY A 335 3.17 11.69 8.54
N VAL A 336 2.78 10.47 8.13
CA VAL A 336 1.68 10.27 7.15
C VAL A 336 0.28 10.63 7.69
N LEU A 337 0.14 10.79 9.00
CA LEU A 337 -1.06 11.37 9.61
C LEU A 337 -1.12 12.90 9.47
N VAL A 338 -0.04 13.52 8.98
CA VAL A 338 0.12 14.97 8.87
C VAL A 338 0.28 15.39 7.41
N SER A 339 1.23 14.80 6.68
CA SER A 339 1.60 15.25 5.33
C SER A 339 2.00 14.11 4.39
N ALA A 340 1.87 14.37 3.09
CA ALA A 340 2.37 13.48 2.05
C ALA A 340 3.91 13.48 1.99
N PRO A 341 4.53 12.43 1.41
CA PRO A 341 5.96 12.41 1.17
C PRO A 341 6.39 13.54 0.22
N GLN A 342 7.60 14.03 0.40
CA GLN A 342 8.13 15.06 -0.49
C GLN A 342 8.67 14.47 -1.79
N LYS A 343 8.31 15.10 -2.92
CA LYS A 343 8.84 14.73 -4.24
C LYS A 343 10.32 15.15 -4.34
N PRO A 344 11.23 14.23 -4.75
CA PRO A 344 12.62 14.61 -4.99
C PRO A 344 12.75 15.60 -6.15
N ASP A 345 13.65 16.58 -6.03
CA ASP A 345 13.87 17.61 -7.08
C ASP A 345 14.28 17.00 -8.43
N ASP A 346 14.91 15.84 -8.41
CA ASP A 346 15.41 15.11 -9.59
C ASP A 346 14.55 13.84 -9.91
N TYR A 347 13.28 13.82 -9.48
CA TYR A 347 12.36 12.70 -9.72
C TYR A 347 12.17 12.39 -11.20
N GLU A 348 11.92 13.39 -12.05
CA GLU A 348 11.76 13.20 -13.50
C GLU A 348 13.07 12.77 -14.16
N GLU A 349 14.24 13.23 -13.65
CA GLU A 349 15.55 12.79 -14.13
C GLU A 349 15.78 11.31 -13.83
N PHE A 350 15.37 10.83 -12.63
CA PHE A 350 15.40 9.42 -12.27
C PHE A 350 14.61 8.57 -13.30
N TRP A 351 13.35 8.93 -13.59
CA TRP A 351 12.51 8.17 -14.50
C TRP A 351 13.00 8.23 -15.96
N ARG A 352 13.53 9.36 -16.40
CA ARG A 352 14.21 9.46 -17.71
C ARG A 352 15.45 8.58 -17.78
N TYR A 353 16.26 8.57 -16.72
CA TYR A 353 17.45 7.74 -16.64
C TYR A 353 17.09 6.26 -16.65
N TYR A 354 16.07 5.85 -15.88
CA TYR A 354 15.55 4.49 -15.85
C TYR A 354 15.07 4.04 -17.23
N LYS A 355 14.25 4.84 -17.91
CA LYS A 355 13.74 4.55 -19.24
C LYS A 355 14.86 4.35 -20.27
N LYS A 356 15.92 5.17 -20.19
CA LYS A 356 17.06 5.12 -21.13
C LYS A 356 18.03 3.98 -20.83
N ASN A 357 18.28 3.65 -19.57
CA ASN A 357 19.40 2.83 -19.14
C ASN A 357 19.01 1.49 -18.51
N GLY A 358 17.72 1.30 -18.17
CA GLY A 358 17.19 0.13 -17.50
C GLY A 358 17.51 0.07 -16.01
N TYR A 359 16.91 -0.94 -15.36
CA TYR A 359 16.91 -1.05 -13.89
C TYR A 359 18.31 -1.15 -13.28
N LEU A 360 19.17 -2.07 -13.77
CA LEU A 360 20.49 -2.32 -13.16
C LEU A 360 21.37 -1.05 -13.13
N LYS A 361 21.41 -0.30 -14.23
CA LYS A 361 22.20 0.94 -14.29
C LYS A 361 21.59 2.01 -13.38
N THR A 362 20.27 2.09 -13.30
CA THR A 362 19.56 3.01 -12.42
C THR A 362 19.82 2.67 -10.95
N LEU A 363 19.73 1.39 -10.58
CA LEU A 363 20.05 0.93 -9.24
C LEU A 363 21.48 1.32 -8.82
N LYS A 364 22.47 1.10 -9.72
CA LYS A 364 23.86 1.51 -9.48
C LYS A 364 24.02 3.04 -9.33
N CYS A 365 23.25 3.82 -10.09
CA CYS A 365 23.35 5.28 -10.08
C CYS A 365 22.68 5.90 -8.84
N TYR A 366 21.54 5.34 -8.39
CA TYR A 366 20.66 5.95 -7.41
C TYR A 366 20.64 5.25 -6.04
N SER A 367 21.39 4.15 -5.87
CA SER A 367 21.45 3.43 -4.59
C SER A 367 22.88 2.98 -4.22
N PRO A 368 23.12 2.63 -2.94
CA PRO A 368 24.41 2.16 -2.44
C PRO A 368 24.95 0.92 -3.16
N TYR A 369 24.09 0.16 -3.84
CA TYR A 369 24.50 -0.96 -4.69
C TYR A 369 25.58 -0.60 -5.72
N GLY A 370 25.62 0.67 -6.17
CA GLY A 370 26.63 1.18 -7.07
C GLY A 370 28.01 1.46 -6.44
N GLY A 371 28.15 1.36 -5.13
CA GLY A 371 29.42 1.61 -4.45
C GLY A 371 30.02 2.99 -4.72
N VAL A 372 31.26 3.04 -5.21
CA VAL A 372 31.95 4.30 -5.54
C VAL A 372 31.21 5.11 -6.61
N TYR A 373 30.67 4.43 -7.64
CA TYR A 373 29.89 5.08 -8.69
C TYR A 373 28.69 5.83 -8.14
N PHE A 374 27.93 5.23 -7.22
CA PHE A 374 26.82 5.89 -6.53
C PHE A 374 27.29 7.15 -5.78
N LYS A 375 28.43 7.07 -5.04
CA LYS A 375 28.98 8.21 -4.29
C LYS A 375 29.30 9.39 -5.22
N ILE A 376 29.92 9.11 -6.36
CA ILE A 376 30.25 10.13 -7.39
C ILE A 376 28.95 10.72 -7.96
N MET A 377 28.03 9.88 -8.41
CA MET A 377 26.78 10.33 -9.03
C MET A 377 25.92 11.14 -8.04
N ARG A 378 25.91 10.76 -6.76
CA ARG A 378 25.22 11.54 -5.71
C ARG A 378 25.79 12.95 -5.56
N LYS A 379 27.14 13.12 -5.59
CA LYS A 379 27.78 14.43 -5.57
C LYS A 379 27.39 15.26 -6.81
N ILE A 380 27.47 14.69 -8.00
CA ILE A 380 27.10 15.36 -9.25
C ILE A 380 25.64 15.84 -9.22
N ARG A 381 24.71 14.98 -8.79
CA ARG A 381 23.29 15.37 -8.63
C ARG A 381 23.11 16.49 -7.58
N GLY A 382 23.87 16.44 -6.49
CA GLY A 382 23.88 17.51 -5.47
C GLY A 382 24.30 18.85 -6.04
N ILE A 383 25.37 18.90 -6.83
CA ILE A 383 25.84 20.10 -7.51
C ILE A 383 24.80 20.63 -8.50
N LYS A 384 24.22 19.75 -9.33
CA LYS A 384 23.15 20.15 -10.27
C LYS A 384 21.94 20.75 -9.57
N ARG A 385 21.50 20.16 -8.43
CA ARG A 385 20.39 20.69 -7.62
C ARG A 385 20.72 22.07 -7.05
N TYR A 386 21.94 22.26 -6.55
CA TYR A 386 22.40 23.54 -6.03
C TYR A 386 22.37 24.64 -7.10
N ILE A 387 22.88 24.36 -8.30
CA ILE A 387 22.85 25.28 -9.44
C ILE A 387 21.40 25.62 -9.81
N LYS A 388 20.53 24.60 -9.95
CA LYS A 388 19.12 24.78 -10.32
C LYS A 388 18.29 25.61 -9.30
N ARG A 389 18.71 25.65 -8.04
CA ARG A 389 18.04 26.47 -6.99
C ARG A 389 18.54 27.93 -6.96
N LYS A 390 19.66 28.21 -7.61
CA LYS A 390 20.22 29.58 -7.68
C LYS A 390 19.88 30.31 -8.98
N CYS A 391 19.46 29.59 -10.02
CA CYS A 391 18.91 30.12 -11.26
C CYS A 391 17.37 30.06 -11.23
#